data_9535410e1651282bbfd8f6216a35c347
#
_entry.id   9535410e1651282bbfd8f6216a35c347
#
_cell.length_a   1.000
_cell.length_b   1.000
_cell.length_c   1.000
_cell.angle_alpha   90.00
_cell.angle_beta   90.00
_cell.angle_gamma   90.00
#
_symmetry.space_group_name_H-M   'P 1'
#
loop_
_entity.id
_entity.type
_entity.pdbx_description
1 polymer ?
#
loop_
_entity_poly.entity_id
_entity_poly.type
_entity_poly.pdbx_seq_one_letter_code
_entity_poly.pdbx_strand_id
1 'polypeptide(L)'
;AMGMQDANIHVGAVCVYHNLIKDALSALGESNIPVAAVSTGFPAGNIPLKEKLKQIELSVAAGAKEIDIVISRRLVLESDWKGLYDEVAACRRACGEAHMKTILATGEIPTYTKVAKASWVSMMAGSDFIKTSTGKEPVNATLPVSLVMIRAIRAYNELTGDKVGFKPAGGISKAKDALNWLILIKEELGNDWLNPDLFRFGASSLLGDIERQLEHYVTGRYSASYRHPMA
;
A
#
# COMPACT_ATOMS: atom_id res chain seq x y z
N ALA A 1 -5.84 -28.83 -2.50
CA ALA A 1 -6.86 -27.77 -2.46
C ALA A 1 -7.58 -27.84 -1.12
N MET A 2 -7.76 -26.71 -0.44
CA MET A 2 -8.37 -26.63 0.90
C MET A 2 -9.91 -26.77 0.90
N GLY A 3 -10.54 -27.11 -0.23
CA GLY A 3 -12.01 -27.16 -0.36
C GLY A 3 -12.69 -25.79 -0.27
N MET A 4 -11.95 -24.71 -0.54
CA MET A 4 -12.43 -23.33 -0.48
C MET A 4 -12.41 -22.63 -1.86
N GLN A 5 -12.38 -23.41 -2.94
CA GLN A 5 -12.35 -22.84 -4.32
C GLN A 5 -13.54 -21.93 -4.60
N ASP A 6 -14.70 -22.25 -4.01
CA ASP A 6 -15.92 -21.46 -4.21
C ASP A 6 -15.99 -20.19 -3.35
N ALA A 7 -15.05 -20.02 -2.41
CA ALA A 7 -15.04 -18.84 -1.52
C ALA A 7 -14.52 -17.57 -2.20
N ASN A 8 -13.95 -17.68 -3.41
CA ASN A 8 -13.40 -16.56 -4.20
C ASN A 8 -12.48 -15.63 -3.39
N ILE A 9 -11.64 -16.22 -2.51
CA ILE A 9 -10.71 -15.47 -1.67
C ILE A 9 -9.40 -15.29 -2.45
N HIS A 10 -9.01 -14.04 -2.67
CA HIS A 10 -7.77 -13.70 -3.37
C HIS A 10 -7.11 -12.45 -2.77
N VAL A 11 -5.83 -12.24 -3.08
CA VAL A 11 -5.11 -11.02 -2.72
C VAL A 11 -5.64 -9.83 -3.52
N GLY A 12 -5.59 -8.63 -2.95
CA GLY A 12 -6.04 -7.41 -3.63
C GLY A 12 -5.11 -6.94 -4.76
N ALA A 13 -3.83 -7.30 -4.71
CA ALA A 13 -2.84 -7.07 -5.78
C ALA A 13 -1.57 -7.86 -5.51
N VAL A 14 -0.78 -8.13 -6.56
CA VAL A 14 0.60 -8.62 -6.47
C VAL A 14 1.55 -7.45 -6.70
N CYS A 15 2.38 -7.12 -5.69
CA CYS A 15 3.26 -5.95 -5.74
C CYS A 15 4.72 -6.38 -5.92
N VAL A 16 5.34 -5.91 -7.01
CA VAL A 16 6.69 -6.32 -7.44
C VAL A 16 7.57 -5.14 -7.82
N TYR A 17 8.85 -5.39 -8.05
CA TYR A 17 9.73 -4.45 -8.74
C TYR A 17 9.43 -4.40 -10.23
N HIS A 18 9.79 -3.29 -10.89
CA HIS A 18 9.54 -3.07 -12.33
C HIS A 18 9.93 -4.25 -13.22
N ASN A 19 11.11 -4.82 -13.02
CA ASN A 19 11.63 -5.92 -13.84
C ASN A 19 10.87 -7.25 -13.70
N LEU A 20 10.01 -7.39 -12.68
CA LEU A 20 9.20 -8.58 -12.43
C LEU A 20 7.73 -8.42 -12.88
N ILE A 21 7.35 -7.28 -13.48
CA ILE A 21 5.96 -7.03 -13.89
C ILE A 21 5.49 -8.07 -14.89
N LYS A 22 6.30 -8.36 -15.92
CA LYS A 22 5.94 -9.34 -16.96
C LYS A 22 5.81 -10.76 -16.40
N ASP A 23 6.70 -11.14 -15.49
CA ASP A 23 6.64 -12.45 -14.84
C ASP A 23 5.40 -12.58 -13.97
N ALA A 24 5.07 -11.53 -13.22
CA ALA A 24 3.86 -11.48 -12.39
C ALA A 24 2.59 -11.56 -13.26
N LEU A 25 2.51 -10.81 -14.36
CA LEU A 25 1.39 -10.88 -15.30
C LEU A 25 1.25 -12.27 -15.90
N SER A 26 2.36 -12.88 -16.32
CA SER A 26 2.36 -14.24 -16.87
C SER A 26 1.88 -15.28 -15.85
N ALA A 27 2.33 -15.17 -14.60
CA ALA A 27 1.94 -16.08 -13.52
C ALA A 27 0.46 -15.92 -13.08
N LEU A 28 -0.07 -14.70 -13.14
CA LEU A 28 -1.46 -14.40 -12.80
C LEU A 28 -2.44 -14.84 -13.91
N GLY A 29 -1.99 -14.93 -15.17
CA GLY A 29 -2.78 -15.38 -16.31
C GLY A 29 -4.10 -14.61 -16.45
N GLU A 30 -5.21 -15.32 -16.47
CA GLU A 30 -6.57 -14.77 -16.62
C GLU A 30 -7.17 -14.26 -15.29
N SER A 31 -6.42 -14.30 -14.18
CA SER A 31 -6.92 -13.74 -12.94
C SER A 31 -7.09 -12.23 -13.06
N ASN A 32 -8.13 -11.69 -12.46
CA ASN A 32 -8.37 -10.24 -12.41
C ASN A 32 -7.52 -9.53 -11.32
N ILE A 33 -6.51 -10.20 -10.75
CA ILE A 33 -5.65 -9.63 -9.71
C ILE A 33 -4.68 -8.63 -10.36
N PRO A 34 -4.71 -7.34 -9.97
CA PRO A 34 -3.82 -6.35 -10.56
C PRO A 34 -2.37 -6.55 -10.13
N VAL A 35 -1.44 -6.23 -11.04
CA VAL A 35 -0.02 -6.10 -10.72
C VAL A 35 0.24 -4.67 -10.31
N ALA A 36 0.78 -4.50 -9.10
CA ALA A 36 1.30 -3.24 -8.57
C ALA A 36 2.83 -3.21 -8.72
N ALA A 37 3.39 -2.05 -9.03
CA ALA A 37 4.84 -1.87 -9.09
C ALA A 37 5.31 -0.80 -8.12
N VAL A 38 6.37 -1.09 -7.35
CA VAL A 38 7.08 -0.05 -6.59
C VAL A 38 7.94 0.78 -7.54
N SER A 39 8.00 2.10 -7.32
CA SER A 39 8.62 3.05 -8.24
C SER A 39 9.32 4.20 -7.51
N THR A 40 9.79 5.17 -8.28
CA THR A 40 10.39 6.44 -7.81
C THR A 40 11.64 6.27 -6.94
N GLY A 41 12.49 5.29 -7.32
CA GLY A 41 13.71 4.97 -6.57
C GLY A 41 13.46 4.22 -5.27
N PHE A 42 12.41 3.37 -5.26
CA PHE A 42 12.09 2.51 -4.11
C PHE A 42 13.30 1.65 -3.67
N PRO A 43 13.60 1.52 -2.35
CA PRO A 43 12.85 2.06 -1.21
C PRO A 43 13.23 3.49 -0.81
N ALA A 44 14.36 4.03 -1.28
CA ALA A 44 14.93 5.28 -0.79
C ALA A 44 14.17 6.54 -1.24
N GLY A 45 13.56 6.53 -2.43
CA GLY A 45 12.87 7.71 -2.99
C GLY A 45 13.81 8.87 -3.37
N ASN A 46 15.14 8.65 -3.33
CA ASN A 46 16.17 9.69 -3.47
C ASN A 46 16.79 9.68 -4.88
N ILE A 47 15.99 9.93 -5.88
CA ILE A 47 16.42 10.10 -7.28
C ILE A 47 15.78 11.36 -7.88
N PRO A 48 16.36 11.95 -8.96
CA PRO A 48 15.79 13.10 -9.62
C PRO A 48 14.36 12.88 -10.09
N LEU A 49 13.51 13.91 -10.04
CA LEU A 49 12.10 13.83 -10.44
C LEU A 49 11.93 13.26 -11.85
N LYS A 50 12.75 13.68 -12.82
CA LYS A 50 12.71 13.14 -14.19
C LYS A 50 12.83 11.62 -14.22
N GLU A 51 13.71 11.06 -13.41
CA GLU A 51 13.92 9.60 -13.33
C GLU A 51 12.75 8.90 -12.62
N LYS A 52 12.16 9.56 -11.61
CA LYS A 52 10.93 9.06 -10.96
C LYS A 52 9.80 8.90 -11.98
N LEU A 53 9.53 9.94 -12.76
CA LEU A 53 8.49 9.94 -13.78
C LEU A 53 8.74 8.86 -14.83
N LYS A 54 10.00 8.74 -15.30
CA LYS A 54 10.38 7.71 -16.27
C LYS A 54 10.15 6.28 -15.76
N GLN A 55 10.47 6.01 -14.48
CA GLN A 55 10.20 4.71 -13.87
C GLN A 55 8.70 4.39 -13.83
N ILE A 56 7.86 5.38 -13.51
CA ILE A 56 6.40 5.23 -13.49
C ILE A 56 5.90 4.87 -14.90
N GLU A 57 6.24 5.69 -15.90
CA GLU A 57 5.83 5.50 -17.30
C GLU A 57 6.22 4.11 -17.82
N LEU A 58 7.44 3.66 -17.54
CA LEU A 58 7.92 2.33 -17.95
C LEU A 58 7.13 1.22 -17.25
N SER A 59 6.79 1.38 -15.96
CA SER A 59 6.03 0.36 -15.22
C SER A 59 4.58 0.27 -15.71
N VAL A 60 3.95 1.40 -16.00
CA VAL A 60 2.61 1.45 -16.61
C VAL A 60 2.63 0.82 -18.01
N ALA A 61 3.61 1.19 -18.85
CA ALA A 61 3.78 0.61 -20.18
C ALA A 61 4.07 -0.90 -20.16
N ALA A 62 4.69 -1.42 -19.07
CA ALA A 62 4.91 -2.84 -18.88
C ALA A 62 3.65 -3.61 -18.40
N GLY A 63 2.54 -2.90 -18.10
CA GLY A 63 1.26 -3.48 -17.72
C GLY A 63 0.89 -3.39 -16.24
N ALA A 64 1.67 -2.67 -15.41
CA ALA A 64 1.28 -2.42 -14.03
C ALA A 64 -0.01 -1.57 -13.98
N LYS A 65 -0.99 -2.03 -13.22
CA LYS A 65 -2.26 -1.32 -12.99
C LYS A 65 -2.24 -0.43 -11.76
N GLU A 66 -1.25 -0.62 -10.91
CA GLU A 66 -1.08 0.14 -9.67
C GLU A 66 0.40 0.52 -9.50
N ILE A 67 0.66 1.72 -9.03
CA ILE A 67 2.03 2.24 -8.81
C ILE A 67 2.17 2.71 -7.37
N ASP A 68 3.08 2.10 -6.63
CA ASP A 68 3.45 2.53 -5.28
C ASP A 68 4.67 3.45 -5.38
N ILE A 69 4.47 4.77 -5.32
CA ILE A 69 5.54 5.78 -5.35
C ILE A 69 6.12 6.03 -3.96
N VAL A 70 7.40 6.42 -3.89
CA VAL A 70 8.05 6.92 -2.66
C VAL A 70 8.34 8.40 -2.79
N ILE A 71 7.85 9.19 -1.84
CA ILE A 71 8.12 10.64 -1.80
C ILE A 71 9.60 10.96 -1.54
N SER A 72 10.03 12.14 -1.96
CA SER A 72 11.29 12.72 -1.48
C SER A 72 11.14 13.17 -0.04
N ARG A 73 11.59 12.32 0.93
CA ARG A 73 11.44 12.57 2.36
C ARG A 73 11.98 13.93 2.81
N ARG A 74 13.04 14.41 2.13
CA ARG A 74 13.62 15.73 2.36
C ARG A 74 12.57 16.85 2.34
N LEU A 75 11.63 16.81 1.39
CA LEU A 75 10.56 17.82 1.28
C LEU A 75 9.71 17.89 2.56
N VAL A 76 9.38 16.74 3.15
CA VAL A 76 8.65 16.67 4.43
C VAL A 76 9.52 17.15 5.59
N LEU A 77 10.79 16.74 5.63
CA LEU A 77 11.72 17.12 6.70
C LEU A 77 11.96 18.63 6.72
N GLU A 78 12.09 19.26 5.56
CA GLU A 78 12.25 20.70 5.39
C GLU A 78 10.92 21.47 5.44
N SER A 79 9.78 20.76 5.49
CA SER A 79 8.43 21.33 5.44
C SER A 79 8.13 22.08 4.13
N ASP A 80 8.74 21.65 3.03
CA ASP A 80 8.45 22.11 1.66
C ASP A 80 7.19 21.41 1.13
N TRP A 81 6.05 21.87 1.62
CA TRP A 81 4.73 21.28 1.28
C TRP A 81 4.36 21.52 -0.18
N LYS A 82 4.79 22.67 -0.75
CA LYS A 82 4.57 22.94 -2.17
C LYS A 82 5.40 22.01 -3.05
N GLY A 83 6.67 21.83 -2.73
CA GLY A 83 7.53 20.88 -3.45
C GLY A 83 7.00 19.44 -3.37
N LEU A 84 6.47 19.02 -2.20
CA LEU A 84 5.84 17.72 -2.04
C LEU A 84 4.59 17.58 -2.93
N TYR A 85 3.72 18.60 -2.94
CA TYR A 85 2.54 18.61 -3.79
C TYR A 85 2.92 18.50 -5.27
N ASP A 86 3.87 19.33 -5.73
CA ASP A 86 4.31 19.37 -7.12
C ASP A 86 4.92 18.02 -7.56
N GLU A 87 5.72 17.37 -6.69
CA GLU A 87 6.29 16.04 -6.93
C GLU A 87 5.19 14.99 -7.08
N VAL A 88 4.28 14.89 -6.11
CA VAL A 88 3.22 13.87 -6.10
C VAL A 88 2.25 14.09 -7.26
N ALA A 89 1.87 15.34 -7.55
CA ALA A 89 1.01 15.68 -8.69
C ALA A 89 1.67 15.34 -10.05
N ALA A 90 2.99 15.52 -10.16
CA ALA A 90 3.72 15.09 -11.35
C ALA A 90 3.72 13.56 -11.49
N CYS A 91 3.93 12.83 -10.38
CA CYS A 91 3.82 11.37 -10.36
C CYS A 91 2.41 10.90 -10.72
N ARG A 92 1.35 11.56 -10.20
CA ARG A 92 -0.04 11.24 -10.55
C ARG A 92 -0.28 11.33 -12.07
N ARG A 93 0.18 12.41 -12.69
CA ARG A 93 0.06 12.57 -14.15
C ARG A 93 0.81 11.47 -14.93
N ALA A 94 1.99 11.07 -14.46
CA ALA A 94 2.77 10.00 -15.10
C ALA A 94 2.11 8.61 -14.95
N CYS A 95 1.32 8.39 -13.90
CA CYS A 95 0.57 7.14 -13.70
C CYS A 95 -0.60 6.98 -14.70
N GLY A 96 -1.11 8.07 -15.31
CA GLY A 96 -2.29 8.00 -16.18
C GLY A 96 -3.49 7.35 -15.46
N GLU A 97 -4.00 6.26 -16.01
CA GLU A 97 -5.14 5.51 -15.43
C GLU A 97 -4.74 4.53 -14.31
N ALA A 98 -3.43 4.31 -14.09
CA ALA A 98 -2.99 3.40 -13.04
C ALA A 98 -3.23 3.99 -11.65
N HIS A 99 -3.68 3.17 -10.71
CA HIS A 99 -3.87 3.54 -9.30
C HIS A 99 -2.56 3.94 -8.64
N MET A 100 -2.50 5.12 -8.04
CA MET A 100 -1.29 5.62 -7.40
C MET A 100 -1.38 5.51 -5.87
N LYS A 101 -0.39 4.86 -5.25
CA LYS A 101 -0.26 4.80 -3.79
C LYS A 101 1.00 5.53 -3.36
N THR A 102 0.85 6.53 -2.51
CA THR A 102 1.95 7.37 -2.06
C THR A 102 2.52 6.86 -0.73
N ILE A 103 3.76 6.36 -0.77
CA ILE A 103 4.51 5.91 0.40
C ILE A 103 5.15 7.11 1.08
N LEU A 104 4.75 7.36 2.33
CA LEU A 104 5.26 8.49 3.13
C LEU A 104 6.56 8.18 3.85
N ALA A 105 6.90 6.89 4.08
CA ALA A 105 8.03 6.45 4.90
C ALA A 105 7.95 7.03 6.34
N THR A 106 6.83 6.78 6.99
CA THR A 106 6.45 7.41 8.27
C THR A 106 7.43 7.18 9.41
N GLY A 107 8.21 6.09 9.39
CA GLY A 107 9.24 5.81 10.37
C GLY A 107 10.41 6.79 10.35
N GLU A 108 10.56 7.56 9.26
CA GLU A 108 11.61 8.58 9.11
C GLU A 108 11.07 10.01 9.27
N ILE A 109 9.75 10.17 9.49
CA ILE A 109 9.13 11.48 9.72
C ILE A 109 9.04 11.72 11.23
N PRO A 110 9.66 12.81 11.75
CA PRO A 110 9.91 12.95 13.19
C PRO A 110 8.69 13.26 14.03
N THR A 111 7.57 13.74 13.44
CA THR A 111 6.36 14.12 14.19
C THR A 111 5.07 13.69 13.48
N TYR A 112 4.06 13.37 14.27
CA TYR A 112 2.71 13.08 13.76
C TYR A 112 2.09 14.25 13.00
N THR A 113 2.40 15.49 13.38
CA THR A 113 1.98 16.68 12.64
C THR A 113 2.52 16.69 11.22
N LYS A 114 3.78 16.33 11.02
CA LYS A 114 4.36 16.22 9.67
C LYS A 114 3.78 15.04 8.90
N VAL A 115 3.49 13.92 9.56
CA VAL A 115 2.79 12.77 8.93
C VAL A 115 1.39 13.19 8.47
N ALA A 116 0.62 13.87 9.32
CA ALA A 116 -0.71 14.36 8.96
C ALA A 116 -0.66 15.32 7.75
N LYS A 117 0.26 16.31 7.77
CA LYS A 117 0.44 17.24 6.66
C LYS A 117 0.86 16.55 5.37
N ALA A 118 1.81 15.61 5.42
CA ALA A 118 2.23 14.84 4.25
C ALA A 118 1.08 14.00 3.69
N SER A 119 0.23 13.41 4.55
CA SER A 119 -0.99 12.70 4.14
C SER A 119 -1.93 13.63 3.38
N TRP A 120 -2.24 14.80 3.95
CA TRP A 120 -3.10 15.80 3.31
C TRP A 120 -2.57 16.24 1.94
N VAL A 121 -1.28 16.63 1.87
CA VAL A 121 -0.65 17.09 0.63
C VAL A 121 -0.67 16.00 -0.43
N SER A 122 -0.42 14.75 -0.05
CA SER A 122 -0.45 13.61 -0.98
C SER A 122 -1.85 13.37 -1.54
N MET A 123 -2.89 13.43 -0.71
CA MET A 123 -4.29 13.28 -1.14
C MET A 123 -4.70 14.43 -2.06
N MET A 124 -4.41 15.67 -1.69
CA MET A 124 -4.65 16.86 -2.53
C MET A 124 -3.95 16.80 -3.88
N ALA A 125 -2.81 16.14 -3.97
CA ALA A 125 -2.05 15.95 -5.20
C ALA A 125 -2.55 14.77 -6.07
N GLY A 126 -3.63 14.09 -5.64
CA GLY A 126 -4.31 13.06 -6.42
C GLY A 126 -3.88 11.63 -6.11
N SER A 127 -3.37 11.35 -4.91
CA SER A 127 -3.10 9.96 -4.48
C SER A 127 -4.40 9.21 -4.27
N ASP A 128 -4.54 8.03 -4.90
CA ASP A 128 -5.68 7.13 -4.67
C ASP A 128 -5.56 6.40 -3.32
N PHE A 129 -4.31 6.20 -2.85
CA PHE A 129 -3.98 5.64 -1.54
C PHE A 129 -2.83 6.42 -0.90
N ILE A 130 -2.84 6.49 0.42
CA ILE A 130 -1.64 6.81 1.21
C ILE A 130 -1.14 5.55 1.93
N LYS A 131 0.17 5.33 1.91
CA LYS A 131 0.84 4.15 2.45
C LYS A 131 1.87 4.55 3.50
N THR A 132 1.93 3.81 4.59
CA THR A 132 2.83 4.17 5.70
C THR A 132 4.30 4.12 5.29
N SER A 133 4.77 2.99 4.77
CA SER A 133 6.19 2.64 4.69
C SER A 133 6.51 1.78 3.48
N THR A 134 7.78 1.62 3.18
CA THR A 134 8.27 0.71 2.13
C THR A 134 8.35 -0.74 2.63
N GLY A 135 8.40 -0.96 3.94
CA GLY A 135 8.71 -2.23 4.56
C GLY A 135 10.22 -2.48 4.73
N LYS A 136 11.05 -1.49 4.37
CA LYS A 136 12.52 -1.57 4.44
C LYS A 136 13.12 -0.58 5.45
N GLU A 137 12.30 0.27 6.07
CA GLU A 137 12.71 1.16 7.14
C GLU A 137 12.89 0.37 8.47
N PRO A 138 13.69 0.90 9.43
CA PRO A 138 13.79 0.34 10.78
C PRO A 138 12.47 0.31 11.53
N VAL A 139 11.61 1.34 11.32
CA VAL A 139 10.26 1.42 11.85
C VAL A 139 9.29 1.55 10.68
N ASN A 140 8.36 0.63 10.59
CA ASN A 140 7.35 0.59 9.53
C ASN A 140 5.97 0.96 10.06
N ALA A 141 4.89 0.26 9.63
CA ALA A 141 3.54 0.54 10.09
C ALA A 141 3.40 0.34 11.60
N THR A 142 2.83 1.33 12.27
CA THR A 142 2.40 1.24 13.67
C THR A 142 0.96 1.72 13.80
N LEU A 143 0.22 1.23 14.80
CA LEU A 143 -1.16 1.68 15.01
C LEU A 143 -1.26 3.20 15.30
N PRO A 144 -0.37 3.81 16.12
CA PRO A 144 -0.43 5.26 16.35
C PRO A 144 -0.24 6.10 15.07
N VAL A 145 0.73 5.78 14.23
CA VAL A 145 0.94 6.51 12.98
C VAL A 145 -0.19 6.25 11.99
N SER A 146 -0.71 5.02 11.95
CA SER A 146 -1.86 4.65 11.14
C SER A 146 -3.10 5.45 11.53
N LEU A 147 -3.37 5.60 12.82
CA LEU A 147 -4.46 6.43 13.33
C LEU A 147 -4.38 7.88 12.83
N VAL A 148 -3.17 8.48 12.84
CA VAL A 148 -2.97 9.84 12.31
C VAL A 148 -3.32 9.93 10.82
N MET A 149 -2.84 8.98 10.02
CA MET A 149 -3.12 8.94 8.58
C MET A 149 -4.59 8.70 8.27
N ILE A 150 -5.23 7.77 8.98
CA ILE A 150 -6.64 7.42 8.83
C ILE A 150 -7.54 8.61 9.19
N ARG A 151 -7.22 9.36 10.26
CA ARG A 151 -7.94 10.59 10.61
C ARG A 151 -7.74 11.69 9.58
N ALA A 152 -6.58 11.77 8.95
CA ALA A 152 -6.38 12.67 7.80
C ALA A 152 -7.28 12.28 6.61
N ILE A 153 -7.41 10.97 6.32
CA ILE A 153 -8.34 10.46 5.28
C ILE A 153 -9.78 10.82 5.63
N ARG A 154 -10.21 10.58 6.88
CA ARG A 154 -11.57 10.92 7.32
C ARG A 154 -11.88 12.41 7.11
N ALA A 155 -11.02 13.28 7.62
CA ALA A 155 -11.21 14.72 7.51
C ALA A 155 -11.15 15.20 6.05
N TYR A 156 -10.31 14.58 5.20
CA TYR A 156 -10.26 14.85 3.77
C TYR A 156 -11.56 14.45 3.08
N ASN A 157 -12.07 13.25 3.36
CA ASN A 157 -13.34 12.79 2.81
C ASN A 157 -14.55 13.64 3.27
N GLU A 158 -14.58 14.02 4.55
CA GLU A 158 -15.62 14.91 5.09
C GLU A 158 -15.63 16.29 4.40
N LEU A 159 -14.46 16.80 3.99
CA LEU A 159 -14.31 18.09 3.34
C LEU A 159 -14.58 18.05 1.83
N THR A 160 -14.14 16.99 1.14
CA THR A 160 -14.12 16.93 -0.33
C THR A 160 -15.13 15.96 -0.91
N GLY A 161 -15.58 14.97 -0.15
CA GLY A 161 -16.35 13.83 -0.63
C GLY A 161 -15.50 12.72 -1.26
N ASP A 162 -14.21 12.96 -1.50
CA ASP A 162 -13.32 11.99 -2.13
C ASP A 162 -12.89 10.89 -1.16
N LYS A 163 -12.96 9.63 -1.59
CA LYS A 163 -12.50 8.47 -0.80
C LYS A 163 -11.08 8.10 -1.20
N VAL A 164 -10.13 8.29 -0.29
CA VAL A 164 -8.74 7.86 -0.45
C VAL A 164 -8.48 6.61 0.38
N GLY A 165 -7.80 5.63 -0.20
CA GLY A 165 -7.49 4.37 0.46
C GLY A 165 -6.29 4.46 1.42
N PHE A 166 -6.20 3.47 2.31
CA PHE A 166 -5.10 3.33 3.27
C PHE A 166 -4.37 1.99 3.12
N LYS A 167 -3.03 2.03 3.14
CA LYS A 167 -2.18 0.83 3.05
C LYS A 167 -1.11 0.85 4.14
N PRO A 168 -1.34 0.21 5.32
CA PRO A 168 -0.26 -0.07 6.26
C PRO A 168 0.70 -1.09 5.64
N ALA A 169 2.01 -0.87 5.78
CA ALA A 169 3.02 -1.73 5.17
C ALA A 169 4.23 -1.93 6.08
N GLY A 170 4.74 -3.17 6.09
CA GLY A 170 5.90 -3.59 6.88
C GLY A 170 5.57 -3.91 8.35
N GLY A 171 6.10 -5.02 8.84
CA GLY A 171 5.94 -5.47 10.22
C GLY A 171 4.63 -6.22 10.53
N ILE A 172 3.71 -6.34 9.58
CA ILE A 172 2.43 -7.04 9.76
C ILE A 172 2.58 -8.45 9.18
N SER A 173 2.74 -9.46 10.04
CA SER A 173 3.05 -10.82 9.61
C SER A 173 2.06 -11.88 10.09
N LYS A 174 1.16 -11.54 11.01
CA LYS A 174 0.18 -12.47 11.56
C LYS A 174 -1.25 -11.98 11.33
N ALA A 175 -2.14 -12.88 10.95
CA ALA A 175 -3.56 -12.59 10.76
C ALA A 175 -4.20 -11.99 12.03
N LYS A 176 -3.84 -12.50 13.21
CA LYS A 176 -4.31 -11.95 14.48
C LYS A 176 -3.94 -10.48 14.67
N ASP A 177 -2.70 -10.11 14.32
CA ASP A 177 -2.25 -8.73 14.46
C ASP A 177 -2.94 -7.83 13.42
N ALA A 178 -3.17 -8.35 12.19
CA ALA A 178 -3.88 -7.63 11.13
C ALA A 178 -5.30 -7.22 11.53
N LEU A 179 -5.99 -7.97 12.40
CA LEU A 179 -7.30 -7.60 12.92
C LEU A 179 -7.31 -6.25 13.62
N ASN A 180 -6.22 -5.85 14.27
CA ASN A 180 -6.14 -4.53 14.92
C ASN A 180 -6.26 -3.38 13.92
N TRP A 181 -5.71 -3.52 12.70
CA TRP A 181 -5.89 -2.53 11.64
C TRP A 181 -7.29 -2.56 11.04
N LEU A 182 -7.91 -3.74 10.88
CA LEU A 182 -9.30 -3.83 10.44
C LEU A 182 -10.25 -3.16 11.44
N ILE A 183 -10.02 -3.37 12.75
CA ILE A 183 -10.77 -2.70 13.81
C ILE A 183 -10.56 -1.18 13.71
N LEU A 184 -9.31 -0.72 13.59
CA LEU A 184 -8.98 0.69 13.48
C LEU A 184 -9.67 1.36 12.27
N ILE A 185 -9.65 0.70 11.10
CA ILE A 185 -10.34 1.18 9.90
C ILE A 185 -11.84 1.27 10.14
N LYS A 186 -12.43 0.22 10.69
CA LYS A 186 -13.87 0.16 10.97
C LYS A 186 -14.33 1.28 11.91
N GLU A 187 -13.59 1.50 13.00
CA GLU A 187 -13.93 2.51 14.01
C GLU A 187 -13.74 3.95 13.50
N GLU A 188 -12.72 4.21 12.69
CA GLU A 188 -12.41 5.58 12.23
C GLU A 188 -13.06 5.95 10.89
N LEU A 189 -13.28 4.99 9.98
CA LEU A 189 -13.77 5.24 8.61
C LEU A 189 -15.06 4.46 8.27
N GLY A 190 -15.45 3.51 9.10
CA GLY A 190 -16.66 2.71 8.86
C GLY A 190 -16.43 1.52 7.92
N ASN A 191 -17.51 0.77 7.67
CA ASN A 191 -17.46 -0.44 6.87
C ASN A 191 -17.15 -0.20 5.39
N ASP A 192 -17.40 0.99 4.89
CA ASP A 192 -17.15 1.36 3.49
C ASP A 192 -15.68 1.25 3.10
N TRP A 193 -14.76 1.38 4.07
CA TRP A 193 -13.33 1.21 3.83
C TRP A 193 -12.85 -0.24 3.98
N LEU A 194 -13.67 -1.18 4.46
CA LEU A 194 -13.31 -2.60 4.60
C LEU A 194 -13.47 -3.38 3.28
N ASN A 195 -12.86 -2.85 2.22
CA ASN A 195 -12.83 -3.48 0.90
C ASN A 195 -11.46 -3.24 0.23
N PRO A 196 -11.05 -4.04 -0.77
CA PRO A 196 -9.72 -3.94 -1.38
C PRO A 196 -9.49 -2.66 -2.18
N ASP A 197 -10.51 -1.89 -2.53
CA ASP A 197 -10.35 -0.64 -3.27
C ASP A 197 -9.99 0.54 -2.35
N LEU A 198 -10.20 0.39 -1.03
CA LEU A 198 -9.93 1.44 -0.05
C LEU A 198 -9.03 0.99 1.11
N PHE A 199 -8.78 -0.33 1.26
CA PHE A 199 -7.88 -0.83 2.29
C PHE A 199 -7.04 -2.02 1.79
N ARG A 200 -5.72 -1.97 1.98
CA ARG A 200 -4.77 -3.03 1.63
C ARG A 200 -3.71 -3.19 2.71
N PHE A 201 -3.27 -4.40 2.96
CA PHE A 201 -2.02 -4.65 3.66
C PHE A 201 -0.85 -4.73 2.70
N GLY A 202 0.26 -4.05 3.02
CA GLY A 202 1.54 -4.24 2.33
C GLY A 202 2.40 -5.26 3.08
N ALA A 203 2.24 -6.53 2.76
CA ALA A 203 2.90 -7.62 3.47
C ALA A 203 3.19 -8.81 2.54
N SER A 204 4.14 -9.66 2.91
CA SER A 204 4.43 -10.94 2.24
C SER A 204 4.10 -12.12 3.16
N SER A 205 4.74 -12.23 4.32
CA SER A 205 4.54 -13.35 5.26
C SER A 205 3.13 -13.44 5.86
N LEU A 206 2.38 -12.34 5.89
CA LEU A 206 0.99 -12.34 6.34
C LEU A 206 0.12 -13.26 5.49
N LEU A 207 0.36 -13.36 4.17
CA LEU A 207 -0.40 -14.24 3.29
C LEU A 207 -0.32 -15.70 3.76
N GLY A 208 0.89 -16.19 4.00
CA GLY A 208 1.07 -17.56 4.47
C GLY A 208 0.48 -17.81 5.87
N ASP A 209 0.46 -16.79 6.74
CA ASP A 209 -0.24 -16.95 8.04
C ASP A 209 -1.77 -17.00 7.87
N ILE A 210 -2.34 -16.19 6.97
CA ILE A 210 -3.77 -16.25 6.63
C ILE A 210 -4.12 -17.62 6.02
N GLU A 211 -3.33 -18.12 5.09
CA GLU A 211 -3.53 -19.44 4.47
C GLU A 211 -3.55 -20.54 5.52
N ARG A 212 -2.64 -20.49 6.52
CA ARG A 212 -2.61 -21.44 7.64
C ARG A 212 -3.84 -21.33 8.53
N GLN A 213 -4.33 -20.13 8.81
CA GLN A 213 -5.56 -19.95 9.59
C GLN A 213 -6.77 -20.47 8.83
N LEU A 214 -6.86 -20.27 7.53
CA LEU A 214 -7.92 -20.80 6.69
C LEU A 214 -7.87 -22.34 6.63
N GLU A 215 -6.69 -22.94 6.47
CA GLU A 215 -6.53 -24.40 6.52
C GLU A 215 -6.98 -24.96 7.88
N HIS A 216 -6.58 -24.32 8.98
CA HIS A 216 -7.01 -24.71 10.32
C HIS A 216 -8.54 -24.64 10.48
N TYR A 217 -9.14 -23.56 10.00
CA TYR A 217 -10.60 -23.37 10.06
C TYR A 217 -11.35 -24.48 9.32
N VAL A 218 -10.88 -24.88 8.13
CA VAL A 218 -11.54 -25.89 7.31
C VAL A 218 -11.28 -27.31 7.81
N THR A 219 -10.06 -27.61 8.26
CA THR A 219 -9.63 -28.99 8.57
C THR A 219 -9.62 -29.33 10.07
N GLY A 220 -9.69 -28.34 10.95
CA GLY A 220 -9.49 -28.45 12.39
C GLY A 220 -8.05 -28.80 12.79
N ARG A 221 -7.08 -28.74 11.86
CA ARG A 221 -5.68 -29.11 12.10
C ARG A 221 -4.75 -27.98 11.75
N TYR A 222 -3.66 -27.81 12.51
CA TYR A 222 -2.61 -26.86 12.18
C TYR A 222 -1.85 -27.30 10.92
N SER A 223 -1.63 -26.36 10.03
CA SER A 223 -0.89 -26.56 8.79
C SER A 223 0.58 -26.85 9.04
N ALA A 224 1.15 -27.80 8.33
CA ALA A 224 2.59 -28.03 8.34
C ALA A 224 3.32 -26.87 7.61
N SER A 225 4.51 -26.49 8.12
CA SER A 225 5.28 -25.33 7.62
C SER A 225 5.66 -25.41 6.14
N TYR A 226 5.81 -26.62 5.60
CA TYR A 226 6.18 -26.84 4.19
C TYR A 226 5.02 -26.73 3.19
N ARG A 227 3.77 -26.59 3.67
CA ARG A 227 2.57 -26.53 2.80
C ARG A 227 2.33 -25.13 2.22
N HIS A 228 2.90 -24.12 2.83
CA HIS A 228 2.76 -22.71 2.43
C HIS A 228 4.15 -22.08 2.28
N PRO A 229 4.82 -22.32 1.14
CA PRO A 229 6.23 -21.96 0.96
C PRO A 229 6.50 -20.45 0.92
N MET A 230 5.48 -19.63 0.73
CA MET A 230 5.58 -18.16 0.74
C MET A 230 5.53 -17.53 2.14
N ALA A 231 5.47 -18.33 3.17
CA ALA A 231 5.36 -17.89 4.57
C ALA A 231 6.73 -17.64 5.22
#